data_9dc192a2239673f1a4127973d4cd7c0c
#
_entry.id   9dc192a2239673f1a4127973d4cd7c0c
#
_cell.length_a   1.000
_cell.length_b   1.000
_cell.length_c   1.000
_cell.angle_alpha   90.00
_cell.angle_beta   90.00
_cell.angle_gamma   90.00
#
_symmetry.space_group_name_H-M   'P 1'
#
loop_
_entity.id
_entity.type
_entity.pdbx_description
1 polymer ?
#
loop_
_entity_poly.entity_id
_entity_poly.type
_entity_poly.pdbx_seq_one_letter_code
_entity_poly.pdbx_strand_id
1 'polypeptide(L)'
;NYANEQEFTDFISSLPVEVDSTFIAAGKLGEYIVTVRKKDLNWYVGGLTNWDERTLTVAFSFLPEGRTYRCTLIKDGINASKQAEDYVCQQISVTRDTRLDIHLASGGGFALKLEPEFVSDTHPTAVPAGKNIPDFYKKYLDVDGLYIVSSDKVRDEALLKAYEVVSLMLAKRPDVK
;
A
#
# COMPACT_ATOMS: atom_id res chain seq x y z
N ASN A 1 0.95 13.75 -23.25
CA ASN A 1 -0.49 13.98 -23.43
C ASN A 1 -1.25 13.06 -22.46
N TYR A 2 -1.75 13.62 -21.34
CA TYR A 2 -2.41 12.86 -20.23
C TYR A 2 -3.54 11.93 -20.68
N ALA A 3 -4.14 12.18 -21.83
CA ALA A 3 -5.20 11.32 -22.37
C ALA A 3 -4.68 9.99 -22.95
N ASN A 4 -3.40 9.89 -23.26
CA ASN A 4 -2.79 8.68 -23.83
C ASN A 4 -2.11 7.83 -22.74
N GLU A 5 -1.88 8.40 -21.55
CA GLU A 5 -1.18 7.79 -20.41
C GLU A 5 -2.14 7.69 -19.21
N GLN A 6 -3.28 7.02 -19.40
CA GLN A 6 -4.33 6.95 -18.39
C GLN A 6 -3.82 6.34 -17.08
N GLU A 7 -3.07 5.24 -17.16
CA GLU A 7 -2.53 4.53 -16.01
C GLU A 7 -1.59 5.42 -15.17
N PHE A 8 -0.71 6.15 -15.82
CA PHE A 8 0.20 7.09 -15.15
C PHE A 8 -0.56 8.28 -14.54
N THR A 9 -1.56 8.79 -15.26
CA THR A 9 -2.43 9.88 -14.79
C THR A 9 -3.24 9.46 -13.56
N ASP A 10 -3.81 8.26 -13.58
CA ASP A 10 -4.56 7.69 -12.46
C ASP A 10 -3.67 7.48 -11.24
N PHE A 11 -2.43 7.01 -11.44
CA PHE A 11 -1.46 6.91 -10.36
C PHE A 11 -1.17 8.27 -9.73
N ILE A 12 -0.83 9.29 -10.52
CA ILE A 12 -0.55 10.63 -9.99
C ILE A 12 -1.76 11.20 -9.25
N SER A 13 -2.96 11.08 -9.82
CA SER A 13 -4.20 11.59 -9.21
C SER A 13 -4.55 10.88 -7.90
N SER A 14 -4.04 9.67 -7.69
CA SER A 14 -4.23 8.89 -6.47
C SER A 14 -3.28 9.29 -5.33
N LEU A 15 -2.27 10.13 -5.60
CA LEU A 15 -1.31 10.56 -4.58
C LEU A 15 -1.94 11.63 -3.66
N PRO A 16 -1.76 11.52 -2.33
CA PRO A 16 -2.31 12.49 -1.40
C PRO A 16 -1.56 13.82 -1.47
N VAL A 17 -2.29 14.92 -1.39
CA VAL A 17 -1.72 16.27 -1.27
C VAL A 17 -1.11 16.46 0.12
N GLU A 18 -1.81 16.00 1.15
CA GLU A 18 -1.37 16.05 2.54
C GLU A 18 -0.93 14.68 3.03
N VAL A 19 0.18 14.63 3.76
CA VAL A 19 0.75 13.40 4.32
C VAL A 19 0.94 13.52 5.83
N ASP A 20 0.86 12.40 6.53
CA ASP A 20 1.00 12.33 7.99
C ASP A 20 2.48 12.42 8.40
N SER A 21 3.36 11.87 7.60
CA SER A 21 4.82 11.91 7.83
C SER A 21 5.62 11.76 6.54
N THR A 22 6.84 12.29 6.58
CA THR A 22 7.84 12.16 5.49
C THR A 22 9.21 11.93 6.10
N PHE A 23 9.98 11.01 5.53
CA PHE A 23 11.40 10.83 5.88
C PHE A 23 12.22 10.41 4.66
N ILE A 24 13.53 10.55 4.76
CA ILE A 24 14.49 10.10 3.74
C ILE A 24 14.93 8.69 4.10
N ALA A 25 14.66 7.72 3.22
CA ALA A 25 15.06 6.33 3.39
C ALA A 25 16.51 6.09 2.95
N ALA A 26 16.94 6.78 1.89
CA ALA A 26 18.31 6.74 1.39
C ALA A 26 18.61 8.01 0.60
N GLY A 27 19.88 8.38 0.53
CA GLY A 27 20.28 9.53 -0.29
C GLY A 27 21.77 9.81 -0.20
N LYS A 28 22.28 10.42 -1.25
CA LYS A 28 23.62 10.99 -1.33
C LYS A 28 23.53 12.33 -2.02
N LEU A 29 24.03 13.37 -1.36
CA LEU A 29 23.93 14.74 -1.84
C LEU A 29 24.51 14.88 -3.24
N GLY A 30 23.71 15.47 -4.15
CA GLY A 30 24.08 15.67 -5.54
C GLY A 30 23.97 14.42 -6.42
N GLU A 31 23.61 13.26 -5.87
CA GLU A 31 23.54 12.02 -6.63
C GLU A 31 22.12 11.45 -6.70
N TYR A 32 21.51 11.13 -5.56
CA TYR A 32 20.17 10.55 -5.53
C TYR A 32 19.47 10.79 -4.21
N ILE A 33 18.17 10.62 -4.21
CA ILE A 33 17.33 10.67 -3.02
C ILE A 33 16.21 9.64 -3.12
N VAL A 34 15.89 8.99 -2.00
CA VAL A 34 14.71 8.14 -1.83
C VAL A 34 13.93 8.66 -0.63
N THR A 35 12.71 9.11 -0.88
CA THR A 35 11.80 9.62 0.15
C THR A 35 10.66 8.65 0.40
N VAL A 36 10.25 8.54 1.66
CA VAL A 36 9.08 7.76 2.07
C VAL A 36 8.08 8.70 2.72
N ARG A 37 6.82 8.60 2.30
CA ARG A 37 5.70 9.35 2.84
C ARG A 37 4.62 8.39 3.32
N LYS A 38 3.93 8.76 4.38
CA LYS A 38 2.83 7.98 4.93
C LYS A 38 1.56 8.83 4.94
N LYS A 39 0.46 8.23 4.51
CA LYS A 39 -0.89 8.77 4.71
C LYS A 39 -1.81 7.65 5.14
N ASP A 40 -2.38 7.78 6.35
CA ASP A 40 -3.22 6.75 6.94
C ASP A 40 -2.49 5.38 7.03
N LEU A 41 -2.96 4.36 6.34
CA LEU A 41 -2.28 3.07 6.24
C LEU A 41 -1.44 2.90 4.97
N ASN A 42 -1.52 3.85 4.05
CA ASN A 42 -0.81 3.80 2.78
C ASN A 42 0.59 4.40 2.92
N TRP A 43 1.52 3.87 2.14
CA TRP A 43 2.87 4.38 2.03
C TRP A 43 3.18 4.73 0.59
N TYR A 44 3.98 5.75 0.42
CA TYR A 44 4.40 6.26 -0.88
C TYR A 44 5.90 6.44 -0.86
N VAL A 45 6.58 5.86 -1.84
CA VAL A 45 8.04 5.95 -1.95
C VAL A 45 8.36 6.57 -3.29
N GLY A 46 9.21 7.59 -3.29
CA GLY A 46 9.70 8.21 -4.52
C GLY A 46 11.22 8.25 -4.51
N GLY A 47 11.84 7.91 -5.62
CA GLY A 47 13.27 7.98 -5.81
C GLY A 47 13.63 8.68 -7.11
N LEU A 48 14.67 9.50 -7.05
CA LEU A 48 15.23 10.24 -8.19
C LEU A 48 16.74 10.08 -8.20
N THR A 49 17.35 10.05 -9.38
CA THR A 49 18.79 10.09 -9.59
C THR A 49 19.19 11.37 -10.33
N ASN A 50 20.48 11.73 -10.25
CA ASN A 50 21.09 12.73 -11.11
C ASN A 50 21.28 12.19 -12.55
N TRP A 51 22.20 12.77 -13.31
CA TRP A 51 22.51 12.32 -14.67
C TRP A 51 23.23 10.97 -14.77
N ASP A 52 23.60 10.36 -13.64
CA ASP A 52 24.21 9.03 -13.60
C ASP A 52 23.12 7.98 -13.42
N GLU A 53 23.07 7.01 -14.34
CA GLU A 53 22.22 5.84 -14.15
C GLU A 53 22.69 5.02 -12.95
N ARG A 54 21.76 4.41 -12.25
CA ARG A 54 22.08 3.54 -11.10
C ARG A 54 20.97 2.58 -10.75
N THR A 55 21.32 1.55 -10.02
CA THR A 55 20.35 0.68 -9.36
C THR A 55 20.30 1.01 -7.89
N LEU A 56 19.11 1.27 -7.38
CA LEU A 56 18.86 1.51 -5.95
C LEU A 56 18.10 0.33 -5.35
N THR A 57 18.58 -0.15 -4.20
CA THR A 57 17.84 -1.15 -3.42
C THR A 57 16.90 -0.44 -2.44
N VAL A 58 15.61 -0.60 -2.63
CA VAL A 58 14.57 -0.12 -1.69
C VAL A 58 14.28 -1.22 -0.69
N ALA A 59 14.55 -0.96 0.60
CA ALA A 59 14.21 -1.83 1.71
C ALA A 59 12.93 -1.33 2.37
N PHE A 60 11.98 -2.22 2.60
CA PHE A 60 10.67 -1.89 3.19
C PHE A 60 10.62 -2.04 4.71
N SER A 61 11.76 -1.94 5.40
CA SER A 61 11.87 -2.09 6.86
C SER A 61 11.02 -1.10 7.68
N PHE A 62 10.53 -0.04 7.04
CA PHE A 62 9.60 0.92 7.64
C PHE A 62 8.16 0.42 7.72
N LEU A 63 7.81 -0.65 7.00
CA LEU A 63 6.48 -1.25 7.05
C LEU A 63 6.25 -1.97 8.38
N PRO A 64 5.02 -1.98 8.91
CA PRO A 64 4.64 -2.79 10.05
C PRO A 64 4.89 -4.29 9.82
N GLU A 65 5.28 -4.99 10.89
CA GLU A 65 5.44 -6.44 10.86
C GLU A 65 4.11 -7.17 10.61
N GLY A 66 4.19 -8.35 9.98
CA GLY A 66 3.05 -9.24 9.79
C GLY A 66 2.02 -8.74 8.77
N ARG A 67 2.34 -7.68 8.01
CA ARG A 67 1.44 -7.14 6.99
C ARG A 67 2.04 -7.25 5.60
N THR A 68 1.18 -7.62 4.65
CA THR A 68 1.47 -7.60 3.22
C THR A 68 0.87 -6.34 2.61
N TYR A 69 1.56 -5.78 1.63
CA TYR A 69 1.13 -4.59 0.90
C TYR A 69 1.12 -4.87 -0.59
N ARG A 70 0.05 -4.49 -1.25
CA ARG A 70 0.03 -4.37 -2.70
C ARG A 70 0.80 -3.11 -3.08
N CYS A 71 1.87 -3.30 -3.82
CA CYS A 71 2.74 -2.24 -4.28
C CYS A 71 2.50 -2.00 -5.78
N THR A 72 2.00 -0.83 -6.13
CA THR A 72 2.01 -0.33 -7.50
C THR A 72 3.32 0.41 -7.71
N LEU A 73 4.16 -0.11 -8.60
CA LEU A 73 5.47 0.43 -8.95
C LEU A 73 5.41 1.05 -10.34
N ILE A 74 5.79 2.31 -10.44
CA ILE A 74 6.13 2.97 -11.70
C ILE A 74 7.63 3.27 -11.69
N LYS A 75 8.34 2.87 -12.73
CA LYS A 75 9.78 3.06 -12.86
C LYS A 75 10.18 3.26 -14.32
N ASP A 76 11.40 3.72 -14.53
CA ASP A 76 11.99 3.84 -15.84
C ASP A 76 11.95 2.52 -16.62
N GLY A 77 11.58 2.60 -17.88
CA GLY A 77 11.65 1.48 -18.83
C GLY A 77 13.06 1.27 -19.37
N ILE A 78 13.23 0.25 -20.18
CA ILE A 78 14.54 -0.14 -20.71
C ILE A 78 15.14 0.91 -21.66
N ASN A 79 14.30 1.72 -22.30
CA ASN A 79 14.72 2.77 -23.23
C ASN A 79 14.60 4.19 -22.62
N ALA A 80 14.31 4.32 -21.32
CA ALA A 80 14.07 5.60 -20.67
C ALA A 80 15.23 6.61 -20.85
N SER A 81 16.47 6.13 -20.99
CA SER A 81 17.63 6.98 -21.29
C SER A 81 17.57 7.67 -22.67
N LYS A 82 16.74 7.18 -23.59
CA LYS A 82 16.56 7.72 -24.95
C LYS A 82 15.15 8.29 -25.16
N GLN A 83 14.20 7.77 -24.43
CA GLN A 83 12.77 8.02 -24.56
C GLN A 83 12.17 8.22 -23.17
N ALA A 84 12.09 9.47 -22.74
CA ALA A 84 11.64 9.79 -21.37
C ALA A 84 10.19 9.32 -21.05
N GLU A 85 9.42 8.97 -22.08
CA GLU A 85 8.07 8.43 -21.95
C GLU A 85 8.07 6.89 -21.73
N ASP A 86 9.24 6.22 -21.83
CA ASP A 86 9.33 4.79 -21.61
C ASP A 86 9.38 4.49 -20.12
N TYR A 87 8.24 4.06 -19.58
CA TYR A 87 8.10 3.62 -18.20
C TYR A 87 7.45 2.24 -18.10
N VAL A 88 7.60 1.61 -16.97
CA VAL A 88 6.97 0.34 -16.64
C VAL A 88 6.09 0.55 -15.41
N CYS A 89 4.81 0.16 -15.50
CA CYS A 89 3.91 0.04 -14.36
C CYS A 89 3.68 -1.45 -14.05
N GLN A 90 3.86 -1.83 -12.80
CA GLN A 90 3.63 -3.21 -12.36
C GLN A 90 3.10 -3.26 -10.93
N GLN A 91 2.38 -4.33 -10.62
CA GLN A 91 1.90 -4.61 -9.27
C GLN A 91 2.62 -5.83 -8.70
N ILE A 92 3.10 -5.68 -7.47
CA ILE A 92 3.78 -6.74 -6.72
C ILE A 92 3.29 -6.72 -5.27
N SER A 93 3.33 -7.86 -4.60
CA SER A 93 3.11 -7.93 -3.15
C SER A 93 4.44 -7.78 -2.42
N VAL A 94 4.47 -6.94 -1.39
CA VAL A 94 5.65 -6.69 -0.58
C VAL A 94 5.34 -6.77 0.91
N THR A 95 6.34 -7.16 1.67
CA THR A 95 6.34 -7.18 3.14
C THR A 95 7.48 -6.34 3.67
N ARG A 96 7.58 -6.20 4.98
CA ARG A 96 8.70 -5.53 5.66
C ARG A 96 10.08 -6.06 5.27
N ASP A 97 10.17 -7.37 4.98
CA ASP A 97 11.44 -8.05 4.68
C ASP A 97 11.82 -7.99 3.19
N THR A 98 10.91 -7.48 2.37
CA THR A 98 11.14 -7.35 0.93
C THR A 98 12.24 -6.33 0.65
N ARG A 99 13.10 -6.66 -0.32
CA ARG A 99 14.08 -5.76 -0.92
C ARG A 99 13.85 -5.72 -2.41
N LEU A 100 13.80 -4.54 -2.98
CA LEU A 100 13.50 -4.35 -4.40
C LEU A 100 14.61 -3.54 -5.05
N ASP A 101 15.29 -4.14 -6.03
CA ASP A 101 16.27 -3.44 -6.84
C ASP A 101 15.57 -2.74 -8.01
N ILE A 102 15.74 -1.44 -8.10
CA ILE A 102 15.14 -0.60 -9.12
C ILE A 102 16.24 0.11 -9.87
N HIS A 103 16.30 -0.15 -11.17
CA HIS A 103 17.19 0.56 -12.09
C HIS A 103 16.56 1.92 -12.43
N LEU A 104 17.37 2.96 -12.39
CA LEU A 104 17.03 4.33 -12.77
C LEU A 104 17.92 4.74 -13.93
N ALA A 105 17.32 5.21 -15.00
CA ALA A 105 18.04 5.81 -16.12
C ALA A 105 18.67 7.15 -15.70
N SER A 106 19.52 7.70 -16.53
CA SER A 106 20.10 9.04 -16.33
C SER A 106 18.99 10.10 -16.19
N GLY A 107 18.96 10.80 -15.07
CA GLY A 107 17.89 11.76 -14.72
C GLY A 107 16.54 11.14 -14.41
N GLY A 108 16.48 9.83 -14.30
CA GLY A 108 15.26 9.05 -14.10
C GLY A 108 14.85 8.88 -12.65
N GLY A 109 13.83 8.04 -12.44
CA GLY A 109 13.26 7.81 -11.13
C GLY A 109 12.26 6.69 -11.04
N PHE A 110 11.66 6.58 -9.86
CA PHE A 110 10.56 5.64 -9.61
C PHE A 110 9.57 6.20 -8.59
N ALA A 111 8.38 5.66 -8.62
CA ALA A 111 7.36 5.91 -7.61
C ALA A 111 6.66 4.61 -7.21
N LEU A 112 6.43 4.44 -5.91
CA LEU A 112 5.70 3.30 -5.35
C LEU A 112 4.50 3.81 -4.56
N LYS A 113 3.37 3.15 -4.72
CA LYS A 113 2.21 3.26 -3.84
C LYS A 113 1.97 1.91 -3.19
N LEU A 114 2.00 1.87 -1.86
CA LEU A 114 1.79 0.67 -1.08
C LEU A 114 0.47 0.78 -0.33
N GLU A 115 -0.45 -0.12 -0.64
CA GLU A 115 -1.76 -0.24 -0.01
C GLU A 115 -1.78 -1.56 0.77
N PRO A 116 -2.16 -1.56 2.08
CA PRO A 116 -2.18 -2.81 2.83
C PRO A 116 -3.10 -3.81 2.16
N GLU A 117 -2.59 -5.02 1.93
CA GLU A 117 -3.42 -6.16 1.59
C GLU A 117 -4.05 -6.65 2.89
N PHE A 118 -5.35 -6.51 2.98
CA PHE A 118 -6.08 -7.22 4.02
C PHE A 118 -6.16 -8.66 3.54
N VAL A 119 -5.36 -9.53 4.16
CA VAL A 119 -5.30 -10.95 3.81
C VAL A 119 -6.71 -11.51 3.93
N SER A 120 -7.22 -11.99 2.82
CA SER A 120 -8.56 -12.57 2.71
C SER A 120 -8.69 -13.96 3.37
N ASP A 121 -7.80 -14.33 4.29
CA ASP A 121 -8.01 -15.48 5.18
C ASP A 121 -9.08 -15.17 6.24
N THR A 122 -9.49 -13.92 6.36
CA THR A 122 -10.60 -13.51 7.20
C THR A 122 -11.90 -13.72 6.42
N HIS A 123 -12.42 -14.91 6.47
CA HIS A 123 -13.76 -15.21 5.97
C HIS A 123 -14.78 -15.04 7.09
N PRO A 124 -15.97 -14.46 6.79
CA PRO A 124 -17.07 -14.47 7.74
C PRO A 124 -17.37 -15.90 8.17
N THR A 125 -17.35 -16.16 9.47
CA THR A 125 -17.68 -17.45 10.07
C THR A 125 -19.06 -17.41 10.70
N ALA A 126 -19.57 -18.55 11.10
CA ALA A 126 -20.77 -18.63 11.93
C ALA A 126 -20.50 -17.99 13.30
N VAL A 127 -21.51 -17.35 13.90
CA VAL A 127 -21.39 -16.75 15.22
C VAL A 127 -21.02 -17.85 16.22
N PRO A 128 -19.91 -17.71 16.98
CA PRO A 128 -19.51 -18.70 17.96
C PRO A 128 -20.55 -18.87 19.09
N ALA A 129 -20.79 -20.10 19.49
CA ALA A 129 -21.67 -20.42 20.63
C ALA A 129 -21.09 -19.79 21.92
N GLY A 130 -21.96 -19.26 22.77
CA GLY A 130 -21.58 -18.67 24.06
C GLY A 130 -21.27 -17.18 24.02
N LYS A 131 -21.28 -16.54 22.85
CA LYS A 131 -21.29 -15.08 22.74
C LYS A 131 -22.73 -14.58 22.84
N ASN A 132 -22.95 -13.53 23.64
CA ASN A 132 -24.29 -12.96 23.83
C ASN A 132 -24.71 -12.13 22.61
N ILE A 133 -24.75 -12.77 21.45
CA ILE A 133 -25.12 -12.19 20.16
C ILE A 133 -26.47 -12.78 19.76
N PRO A 134 -27.48 -11.95 19.43
CA PRO A 134 -28.80 -12.43 19.04
C PRO A 134 -28.76 -13.37 17.83
N ASP A 135 -29.61 -14.40 17.82
CA ASP A 135 -29.71 -15.43 16.76
C ASP A 135 -30.01 -14.91 15.36
N PHE A 136 -30.43 -13.66 15.26
CA PHE A 136 -30.60 -12.95 13.98
C PHE A 136 -29.29 -12.85 13.19
N TYR A 137 -28.17 -12.70 13.91
CA TYR A 137 -26.85 -12.59 13.28
C TYR A 137 -26.29 -13.99 13.02
N LYS A 138 -25.96 -14.26 11.78
CA LYS A 138 -25.45 -15.56 11.31
C LYS A 138 -23.98 -15.53 10.90
N LYS A 139 -23.48 -14.34 10.57
CA LYS A 139 -22.10 -14.10 10.13
C LYS A 139 -21.35 -13.27 11.15
N TYR A 140 -20.08 -13.60 11.34
CA TYR A 140 -19.22 -13.05 12.36
C TYR A 140 -17.80 -12.86 11.86
N LEU A 141 -17.22 -11.71 12.21
CA LEU A 141 -15.79 -11.41 12.07
C LEU A 141 -15.27 -10.78 13.37
N ASP A 142 -14.05 -11.13 13.75
CA ASP A 142 -13.35 -10.57 14.90
C ASP A 142 -12.26 -9.60 14.42
N VAL A 143 -12.29 -8.37 14.88
CA VAL A 143 -11.26 -7.35 14.62
C VAL A 143 -10.63 -6.99 15.95
N ASP A 144 -9.59 -7.71 16.35
CA ASP A 144 -8.87 -7.44 17.61
C ASP A 144 -9.81 -7.34 18.85
N GLY A 145 -10.83 -8.18 18.92
CA GLY A 145 -11.81 -8.20 20.02
C GLY A 145 -13.09 -7.41 19.75
N LEU A 146 -13.16 -6.61 18.69
CA LEU A 146 -14.39 -5.97 18.22
C LEU A 146 -15.12 -6.88 17.23
N TYR A 147 -16.39 -7.17 17.47
CA TYR A 147 -17.15 -8.11 16.65
C TYR A 147 -17.97 -7.39 15.59
N ILE A 148 -17.76 -7.77 14.34
CA ILE A 148 -18.59 -7.38 13.21
C ILE A 148 -19.55 -8.52 12.93
N VAL A 149 -20.85 -8.27 13.03
CA VAL A 149 -21.87 -9.29 12.84
C VAL A 149 -22.90 -8.85 11.80
N SER A 150 -23.44 -9.83 11.09
CA SER A 150 -24.52 -9.57 10.13
C SER A 150 -25.44 -10.76 9.96
N SER A 151 -26.62 -10.51 9.34
CA SER A 151 -27.51 -11.59 8.92
C SER A 151 -26.88 -12.38 7.74
N ASP A 152 -27.40 -13.55 7.47
CA ASP A 152 -27.04 -14.39 6.31
C ASP A 152 -27.28 -13.72 4.96
N LYS A 153 -28.17 -12.74 4.90
CA LYS A 153 -28.55 -11.99 3.69
C LYS A 153 -27.50 -10.98 3.23
N VAL A 154 -26.59 -10.59 4.13
CA VAL A 154 -25.52 -9.62 3.78
C VAL A 154 -24.41 -10.37 3.05
N ARG A 155 -23.92 -9.79 1.95
CA ARG A 155 -22.80 -10.37 1.17
C ARG A 155 -21.53 -10.35 2.00
N ASP A 156 -20.69 -11.35 1.83
CA ASP A 156 -19.41 -11.46 2.55
C ASP A 156 -18.46 -10.31 2.24
N GLU A 157 -18.49 -9.80 1.00
CA GLU A 157 -17.70 -8.63 0.60
C GLU A 157 -18.03 -7.39 1.43
N ALA A 158 -19.30 -7.23 1.82
CA ALA A 158 -19.72 -6.09 2.65
C ALA A 158 -19.16 -6.20 4.08
N LEU A 159 -19.11 -7.43 4.65
CA LEU A 159 -18.48 -7.65 5.95
C LEU A 159 -16.97 -7.47 5.88
N LEU A 160 -16.33 -7.95 4.83
CA LEU A 160 -14.90 -7.74 4.60
C LEU A 160 -14.58 -6.25 4.48
N LYS A 161 -15.43 -5.48 3.79
CA LYS A 161 -15.26 -4.04 3.72
C LYS A 161 -15.44 -3.34 5.06
N ALA A 162 -16.40 -3.79 5.86
CA ALA A 162 -16.58 -3.31 7.24
C ALA A 162 -15.36 -3.67 8.10
N TYR A 163 -14.81 -4.87 7.96
CA TYR A 163 -13.57 -5.29 8.63
C TYR A 163 -12.39 -4.36 8.28
N GLU A 164 -12.21 -4.03 7.00
CA GLU A 164 -11.18 -3.07 6.56
C GLU A 164 -11.34 -1.72 7.26
N VAL A 165 -12.56 -1.15 7.23
CA VAL A 165 -12.85 0.16 7.83
C VAL A 165 -12.59 0.15 9.34
N VAL A 166 -13.07 -0.88 10.04
CA VAL A 166 -12.88 -1.00 11.50
C VAL A 166 -11.40 -1.20 11.83
N SER A 167 -10.68 -2.03 11.08
CA SER A 167 -9.22 -2.21 11.24
C SER A 167 -8.46 -0.90 11.05
N LEU A 168 -8.87 -0.07 10.08
CA LEU A 168 -8.34 1.27 9.85
C LEU A 168 -8.58 2.21 11.04
N MET A 169 -9.79 2.17 11.60
CA MET A 169 -10.16 3.01 12.76
C MET A 169 -9.36 2.61 14.00
N LEU A 170 -9.24 1.31 14.26
CA LEU A 170 -8.51 0.78 15.42
C LEU A 170 -7.00 0.97 15.31
N ALA A 171 -6.45 0.97 14.10
CA ALA A 171 -5.02 1.21 13.88
C ALA A 171 -4.57 2.61 14.32
N LYS A 172 -5.49 3.59 14.31
CA LYS A 172 -5.25 4.96 14.77
C LYS A 172 -5.51 5.17 16.26
N ARG A 173 -6.14 4.22 16.91
CA ARG A 173 -6.62 4.31 18.31
C ARG A 173 -6.25 3.04 19.09
N PRO A 174 -4.93 2.83 19.38
CA PRO A 174 -4.51 1.68 20.19
C PRO A 174 -5.04 1.72 21.63
N ASP A 175 -5.54 2.86 22.07
CA ASP A 175 -6.17 3.09 23.38
C ASP A 175 -7.60 2.51 23.48
N VAL A 176 -8.19 2.08 22.37
CA VAL A 176 -9.55 1.52 22.31
C VAL A 176 -9.56 -0.01 22.25
N LYS A 177 -8.38 -0.64 22.21
CA LYS A 177 -8.20 -2.10 22.19
C LYS A 177 -8.30 -2.73 23.56
#